data_a3c2272cb3231acc180eaef76f21afc1
#
_entry.id   a3c2272cb3231acc180eaef76f21afc1
#
_cell.length_a   1.000
_cell.length_b   1.000
_cell.length_c   1.000
_cell.angle_alpha   90.00
_cell.angle_beta   90.00
_cell.angle_gamma   90.00
#
_symmetry.space_group_name_H-M   'P 1'
#
loop_
_entity.id
_entity.type
_entity.pdbx_description
1 polymer ?
#
loop_
_entity_poly.entity_id
_entity_poly.type
_entity_poly.pdbx_seq_one_letter_code
_entity_poly.pdbx_strand_id
1 'polypeptide(L)'
;MTSPHAPSLLPLSDLVDYLLGELSPADEKRVEEIFFENEASAKLLELVESIGEGIRGLVTQAYAGGVVNRNMVQKMRRSGLTLREYRLTPGATVSCKAGPEDFVLVRLATEFGAAEDVTVDVDFRDLETNQTAPTLSRPVEVDREAGEILLVFPGEEVRNYPRSLWTLRVHGKTASGEAEFGPFVLDHTP
;
A
#
# COMPACT_ATOMS: atom_id res chain seq x y z
N MET A 1 -23.00 -21.43 -44.13
CA MET A 1 -21.79 -21.98 -43.49
C MET A 1 -21.08 -20.81 -42.81
N THR A 2 -21.36 -20.62 -41.53
CA THR A 2 -20.73 -19.60 -40.70
C THR A 2 -19.39 -20.15 -40.20
N SER A 3 -18.28 -19.50 -40.54
CA SER A 3 -16.95 -19.85 -40.02
C SER A 3 -16.98 -19.76 -38.50
N PRO A 4 -16.41 -20.76 -37.81
CA PRO A 4 -16.24 -20.64 -36.36
C PRO A 4 -15.29 -19.45 -36.08
N HIS A 5 -15.77 -18.49 -35.32
CA HIS A 5 -14.93 -17.42 -34.78
C HIS A 5 -13.82 -18.09 -33.97
N ALA A 6 -12.58 -17.87 -34.37
CA ALA A 6 -11.45 -18.26 -33.54
C ALA A 6 -11.59 -17.51 -32.20
N PRO A 7 -11.40 -18.20 -31.06
CA PRO A 7 -11.49 -17.55 -29.76
C PRO A 7 -10.46 -16.42 -29.73
N SER A 8 -10.95 -15.20 -29.54
CA SER A 8 -10.09 -14.01 -29.40
C SER A 8 -9.31 -14.16 -28.10
N LEU A 9 -8.01 -14.37 -28.23
CA LEU A 9 -7.10 -14.30 -27.09
C LEU A 9 -7.14 -12.86 -26.53
N LEU A 10 -7.34 -12.73 -25.24
CA LEU A 10 -7.27 -11.45 -24.56
C LEU A 10 -5.87 -10.84 -24.73
N PRO A 11 -5.76 -9.53 -25.01
CA PRO A 11 -4.49 -8.83 -24.97
C PRO A 11 -3.84 -8.97 -23.59
N LEU A 12 -2.53 -9.11 -23.54
CA LEU A 12 -1.79 -9.20 -22.28
C LEU A 12 -2.01 -7.97 -21.40
N SER A 13 -2.21 -6.79 -22.00
CA SER A 13 -2.59 -5.56 -21.29
C SER A 13 -3.89 -5.72 -20.51
N ASP A 14 -4.94 -6.25 -21.13
CA ASP A 14 -6.25 -6.43 -20.49
C ASP A 14 -6.18 -7.43 -19.32
N LEU A 15 -5.28 -8.44 -19.45
CA LEU A 15 -4.98 -9.38 -18.36
C LEU A 15 -4.26 -8.71 -17.20
N VAL A 16 -3.27 -7.87 -17.48
CA VAL A 16 -2.55 -7.10 -16.47
C VAL A 16 -3.49 -6.13 -15.79
N ASP A 17 -4.32 -5.40 -16.55
CA ASP A 17 -5.28 -4.44 -16.02
C ASP A 17 -6.38 -5.13 -15.20
N TYR A 18 -6.81 -6.36 -15.60
CA TYR A 18 -7.72 -7.20 -14.82
C TYR A 18 -7.10 -7.59 -13.48
N LEU A 19 -5.86 -8.10 -13.49
CA LEU A 19 -5.12 -8.47 -12.28
C LEU A 19 -4.89 -7.30 -11.34
N LEU A 20 -4.62 -6.13 -11.92
CA LEU A 20 -4.43 -4.90 -11.19
C LEU A 20 -5.76 -4.27 -10.73
N GLY A 21 -6.92 -4.79 -11.20
CA GLY A 21 -8.25 -4.22 -10.93
C GLY A 21 -8.38 -2.82 -11.52
N GLU A 22 -7.72 -2.55 -12.66
CA GLU A 22 -7.73 -1.26 -13.35
C GLU A 22 -8.81 -1.21 -14.44
N LEU A 23 -9.45 -2.35 -14.72
CA LEU A 23 -10.56 -2.40 -15.66
C LEU A 23 -11.81 -1.70 -15.13
N SER A 24 -12.58 -1.13 -16.05
CA SER A 24 -13.94 -0.71 -15.74
C SER A 24 -14.80 -1.94 -15.38
N PRO A 25 -15.90 -1.80 -14.58
CA PRO A 25 -16.79 -2.92 -14.26
C PRO A 25 -17.37 -3.61 -15.51
N ALA A 26 -17.51 -2.90 -16.62
CA ALA A 26 -18.00 -3.45 -17.88
C ALA A 26 -16.92 -4.28 -18.59
N ASP A 27 -15.66 -3.84 -18.55
CA ASP A 27 -14.54 -4.56 -19.15
C ASP A 27 -14.14 -5.76 -18.29
N GLU A 28 -14.20 -5.66 -16.97
CA GLU A 28 -14.00 -6.75 -16.02
C GLU A 28 -14.98 -7.90 -16.31
N LYS A 29 -16.26 -7.60 -16.44
CA LYS A 29 -17.29 -8.58 -16.81
C LYS A 29 -17.03 -9.23 -18.17
N ARG A 30 -16.60 -8.45 -19.17
CA ARG A 30 -16.25 -8.98 -20.49
C ARG A 30 -15.06 -9.95 -20.43
N VAL A 31 -14.05 -9.63 -19.63
CA VAL A 31 -12.88 -10.49 -19.42
C VAL A 31 -13.29 -11.78 -18.73
N GLU A 32 -14.13 -11.71 -17.70
CA GLU A 32 -14.68 -12.88 -17.01
C GLU A 32 -15.49 -13.78 -17.95
N GLU A 33 -16.38 -13.21 -18.79
CA GLU A 33 -17.15 -13.97 -19.78
C GLU A 33 -16.23 -14.76 -20.73
N ILE A 34 -15.13 -14.15 -21.20
CA ILE A 34 -14.15 -14.83 -22.08
C ILE A 34 -13.44 -15.98 -21.33
N PHE A 35 -13.15 -15.81 -20.05
CA PHE A 35 -12.53 -16.86 -19.22
C PHE A 35 -13.46 -18.05 -19.02
N PHE A 36 -14.75 -17.82 -18.82
CA PHE A 36 -15.72 -18.91 -18.59
C PHE A 36 -16.09 -19.67 -19.86
N GLU A 37 -15.93 -19.09 -21.04
CA GLU A 37 -16.29 -19.72 -22.30
C GLU A 37 -15.19 -20.63 -22.90
N ASN A 38 -13.96 -20.59 -22.37
CA ASN A 38 -12.82 -21.27 -22.99
C ASN A 38 -11.92 -21.96 -21.97
N GLU A 39 -11.74 -23.29 -22.07
CA GLU A 39 -10.86 -24.09 -21.21
C GLU A 39 -9.39 -23.62 -21.23
N ALA A 40 -8.91 -23.09 -22.36
CA ALA A 40 -7.57 -22.51 -22.47
C ALA A 40 -7.47 -21.21 -21.65
N SER A 41 -8.57 -20.47 -21.54
CA SER A 41 -8.66 -19.25 -20.73
C SER A 41 -8.74 -19.57 -19.24
N ALA A 42 -9.36 -20.69 -18.84
CA ALA A 42 -9.36 -21.15 -17.45
C ALA A 42 -7.93 -21.52 -16.97
N LYS A 43 -7.14 -22.20 -17.82
CA LYS A 43 -5.72 -22.47 -17.52
C LYS A 43 -4.86 -21.22 -17.48
N LEU A 44 -5.20 -20.22 -18.28
CA LEU A 44 -4.55 -18.92 -18.24
C LEU A 44 -4.89 -18.18 -16.94
N LEU A 45 -6.12 -18.30 -16.44
CA LEU A 45 -6.54 -17.74 -15.15
C LEU A 45 -5.79 -18.39 -13.98
N GLU A 46 -5.65 -19.73 -13.98
CA GLU A 46 -4.83 -20.43 -12.97
C GLU A 46 -3.36 -19.98 -12.99
N LEU A 47 -2.79 -19.78 -14.19
CA LEU A 47 -1.44 -19.23 -14.34
C LEU A 47 -1.36 -17.79 -13.83
N VAL A 48 -2.37 -16.99 -14.13
CA VAL A 48 -2.52 -15.59 -13.71
C VAL A 48 -2.72 -15.49 -12.20
N GLU A 49 -3.50 -16.38 -11.57
CA GLU A 49 -3.63 -16.48 -10.12
C GLU A 49 -2.31 -16.90 -9.46
N SER A 50 -1.60 -17.88 -10.03
CA SER A 50 -0.27 -18.29 -9.57
C SER A 50 0.77 -17.18 -9.70
N ILE A 51 0.72 -16.40 -10.79
CA ILE A 51 1.53 -15.19 -10.97
C ILE A 51 1.09 -14.13 -9.96
N GLY A 52 -0.22 -13.97 -9.72
CA GLY A 52 -0.80 -13.09 -8.72
C GLY A 52 -0.33 -13.42 -7.30
N GLU A 53 -0.26 -14.71 -6.95
CA GLU A 53 0.31 -15.16 -5.67
C GLU A 53 1.83 -14.92 -5.60
N GLY A 54 2.56 -15.16 -6.68
CA GLY A 54 3.98 -14.82 -6.80
C GLY A 54 4.23 -13.31 -6.68
N ILE A 55 3.38 -12.50 -7.33
CA ILE A 55 3.42 -11.03 -7.23
C ILE A 55 3.01 -10.58 -5.83
N ARG A 56 2.02 -11.20 -5.18
CA ARG A 56 1.69 -10.91 -3.77
C ARG A 56 2.88 -11.19 -2.85
N GLY A 57 3.59 -12.30 -3.06
CA GLY A 57 4.82 -12.60 -2.33
C GLY A 57 5.92 -11.56 -2.58
N LEU A 58 6.15 -11.16 -3.83
CA LEU A 58 7.11 -10.11 -4.19
C LEU A 58 6.67 -8.74 -3.70
N VAL A 59 5.37 -8.43 -3.78
CA VAL A 59 4.76 -7.21 -3.25
C VAL A 59 4.90 -7.17 -1.74
N THR A 60 4.67 -8.27 -1.04
CA THR A 60 4.89 -8.36 0.41
C THR A 60 6.37 -8.14 0.76
N GLN A 61 7.31 -8.69 -0.03
CA GLN A 61 8.76 -8.46 0.16
C GLN A 61 9.21 -7.05 -0.26
N ALA A 62 8.58 -6.45 -1.29
CA ALA A 62 8.91 -5.10 -1.76
C ALA A 62 8.27 -3.99 -0.91
N TYR A 63 7.19 -4.30 -0.20
CA TYR A 63 6.47 -3.35 0.68
C TYR A 63 6.98 -3.31 2.12
N ALA A 64 8.20 -3.73 2.39
CA ALA A 64 8.84 -3.44 3.67
C ALA A 64 8.85 -1.92 3.92
N GLY A 65 7.77 -1.38 4.50
CA GLY A 65 7.57 0.05 4.76
C GLY A 65 7.40 0.90 3.49
N GLY A 66 6.39 0.60 2.66
CA GLY A 66 6.10 1.31 1.41
C GLY A 66 5.15 2.50 1.57
N VAL A 67 5.31 3.47 0.67
CA VAL A 67 4.31 4.52 0.43
C VAL A 67 3.25 3.97 -0.50
N VAL A 68 1.99 4.15 -0.17
CA VAL A 68 0.86 3.67 -0.99
C VAL A 68 -0.11 4.81 -1.26
N ASN A 69 -0.84 4.70 -2.34
CA ASN A 69 -1.96 5.59 -2.61
C ASN A 69 -3.31 4.95 -2.22
N ARG A 70 -4.37 5.74 -2.25
CA ARG A 70 -5.71 5.29 -1.86
C ARG A 70 -6.23 4.13 -2.71
N ASN A 71 -5.91 4.14 -4.02
CA ASN A 71 -6.31 3.06 -4.92
C ASN A 71 -5.64 1.73 -4.55
N MET A 72 -4.35 1.77 -4.19
CA MET A 72 -3.64 0.58 -3.71
C MET A 72 -4.28 0.02 -2.44
N VAL A 73 -4.61 0.87 -1.46
CA VAL A 73 -5.31 0.44 -0.24
C VAL A 73 -6.66 -0.22 -0.56
N GLN A 74 -7.41 0.31 -1.52
CA GLN A 74 -8.66 -0.30 -1.96
C GLN A 74 -8.44 -1.67 -2.62
N LYS A 75 -7.40 -1.81 -3.46
CA LYS A 75 -7.03 -3.08 -4.08
C LYS A 75 -6.64 -4.12 -3.02
N MET A 76 -5.81 -3.75 -2.04
CA MET A 76 -5.45 -4.64 -0.93
C MET A 76 -6.70 -5.19 -0.22
N ARG A 77 -7.69 -4.33 0.06
CA ARG A 77 -8.95 -4.74 0.68
C ARG A 77 -9.79 -5.66 -0.22
N ARG A 78 -9.91 -5.34 -1.52
CA ARG A 78 -10.63 -6.18 -2.50
C ARG A 78 -9.97 -7.54 -2.69
N SER A 79 -8.63 -7.62 -2.57
CA SER A 79 -7.88 -8.89 -2.60
C SER A 79 -8.00 -9.70 -1.31
N GLY A 80 -8.86 -9.30 -0.36
CA GLY A 80 -9.08 -10.01 0.90
C GLY A 80 -7.98 -9.81 1.94
N LEU A 81 -7.03 -8.88 1.72
CA LEU A 81 -6.00 -8.57 2.69
C LEU A 81 -6.58 -7.77 3.86
N THR A 82 -6.21 -8.15 5.06
CA THR A 82 -6.63 -7.49 6.29
C THR A 82 -5.70 -6.35 6.64
N LEU A 83 -6.28 -5.18 6.92
CA LEU A 83 -5.55 -3.96 7.21
C LEU A 83 -5.95 -3.44 8.59
N ARG A 84 -4.97 -3.18 9.45
CA ARG A 84 -5.16 -2.39 10.66
C ARG A 84 -4.70 -0.96 10.40
N GLU A 85 -5.58 0.01 10.65
CA GLU A 85 -5.33 1.40 10.32
C GLU A 85 -5.11 2.23 11.57
N TYR A 86 -4.09 3.09 11.53
CA TYR A 86 -3.80 4.10 12.53
C TYR A 86 -3.73 5.46 11.86
N ARG A 87 -4.49 6.43 12.39
CA ARG A 87 -4.46 7.81 11.94
C ARG A 87 -3.69 8.65 12.93
N LEU A 88 -2.61 9.26 12.46
CA LEU A 88 -1.74 10.11 13.23
C LEU A 88 -1.96 11.57 12.82
N THR A 89 -2.00 12.45 13.80
CA THR A 89 -2.01 13.90 13.62
C THR A 89 -0.79 14.52 14.29
N PRO A 90 -0.31 15.69 13.85
CA PRO A 90 0.85 16.33 14.44
C PRO A 90 0.72 16.52 15.95
N GLY A 91 1.78 16.16 16.68
CA GLY A 91 1.85 16.30 18.13
C GLY A 91 1.06 15.26 18.94
N ALA A 92 0.28 14.39 18.32
CA ALA A 92 -0.42 13.32 19.00
C ALA A 92 0.40 12.01 18.98
N THR A 93 0.32 11.26 20.09
CA THR A 93 0.85 9.90 20.17
C THR A 93 -0.30 8.90 20.05
N VAL A 94 -0.17 7.96 19.13
CA VAL A 94 -1.15 6.89 18.90
C VAL A 94 -0.53 5.56 19.30
N SER A 95 -1.22 4.80 20.17
CA SER A 95 -0.77 3.45 20.52
C SER A 95 -1.12 2.46 19.43
N CYS A 96 -0.12 1.73 18.98
CA CYS A 96 -0.22 0.65 18.01
C CYS A 96 0.07 -0.68 18.70
N LYS A 97 -0.84 -1.62 18.59
CA LYS A 97 -0.63 -2.99 19.06
C LYS A 97 -0.54 -3.92 17.86
N ALA A 98 0.50 -4.74 17.83
CA ALA A 98 0.63 -5.79 16.83
C ALA A 98 -0.58 -6.76 16.88
N GLY A 99 -1.02 -7.21 15.74
CA GLY A 99 -2.18 -8.09 15.60
C GLY A 99 -2.03 -9.04 14.42
N PRO A 100 -3.03 -9.88 14.16
CA PRO A 100 -2.97 -10.89 13.12
C PRO A 100 -3.10 -10.33 11.68
N GLU A 101 -3.30 -9.04 11.53
CA GLU A 101 -3.54 -8.41 10.23
C GLU A 101 -2.35 -8.60 9.28
N ASP A 102 -2.63 -8.67 7.98
CA ASP A 102 -1.62 -8.80 6.94
C ASP A 102 -0.75 -7.55 6.84
N PHE A 103 -1.36 -6.37 7.04
CA PHE A 103 -0.67 -5.09 6.98
C PHE A 103 -1.17 -4.10 8.04
N VAL A 104 -0.26 -3.22 8.42
CA VAL A 104 -0.54 -2.01 9.22
C VAL A 104 -0.48 -0.80 8.29
N LEU A 105 -1.57 -0.06 8.20
CA LEU A 105 -1.68 1.18 7.44
C LEU A 105 -1.60 2.38 8.40
N VAL A 106 -0.59 3.20 8.22
CA VAL A 106 -0.40 4.45 8.97
C VAL A 106 -0.78 5.62 8.07
N ARG A 107 -1.76 6.42 8.53
CA ARG A 107 -2.20 7.64 7.87
C ARG A 107 -1.64 8.85 8.60
N LEU A 108 -0.77 9.59 7.95
CA LEU A 108 -0.29 10.88 8.46
C LEU A 108 -1.24 11.96 7.93
N ALA A 109 -2.05 12.52 8.80
CA ALA A 109 -3.10 13.48 8.42
C ALA A 109 -2.74 14.88 8.92
N THR A 110 -2.56 15.83 7.98
CA THR A 110 -2.33 17.24 8.24
C THR A 110 -2.59 18.09 6.98
N GLU A 111 -2.56 19.40 7.13
CA GLU A 111 -2.66 20.34 6.01
C GLU A 111 -1.32 20.47 5.29
N PHE A 112 -1.01 19.55 4.37
CA PHE A 112 0.22 19.61 3.57
C PHE A 112 0.19 20.76 2.53
N GLY A 113 -0.97 21.28 2.21
CA GLY A 113 -1.14 22.37 1.25
C GLY A 113 -0.59 22.03 -0.14
N ALA A 114 0.19 22.95 -0.71
CA ALA A 114 0.86 22.80 -2.00
C ALA A 114 2.32 22.35 -1.86
N ALA A 115 2.69 21.67 -0.77
CA ALA A 115 4.05 21.19 -0.59
C ALA A 115 4.46 20.23 -1.71
N GLU A 116 5.67 20.43 -2.25
CA GLU A 116 6.30 19.63 -3.29
C GLU A 116 7.52 18.90 -2.73
N ASP A 117 8.07 17.95 -3.48
CA ASP A 117 9.25 17.16 -3.09
C ASP A 117 9.12 16.60 -1.66
N VAL A 118 7.95 16.04 -1.35
CA VAL A 118 7.64 15.62 0.02
C VAL A 118 8.41 14.34 0.36
N THR A 119 9.07 14.35 1.52
CA THR A 119 9.75 13.18 2.08
C THR A 119 9.26 12.91 3.49
N VAL A 120 9.31 11.66 3.92
CA VAL A 120 9.06 11.25 5.30
C VAL A 120 10.33 10.68 5.90
N ASP A 121 10.70 11.18 7.07
CA ASP A 121 11.76 10.65 7.90
C ASP A 121 11.14 9.81 9.01
N VAL A 122 11.62 8.59 9.17
CA VAL A 122 11.17 7.66 10.21
C VAL A 122 12.32 7.39 11.17
N ASP A 123 12.16 7.83 12.39
CA ASP A 123 13.05 7.52 13.51
C ASP A 123 12.43 6.40 14.33
N PHE A 124 13.19 5.35 14.54
CA PHE A 124 12.79 4.21 15.34
C PHE A 124 13.63 4.17 16.62
N ARG A 125 12.98 4.11 17.77
CA ARG A 125 13.62 3.95 19.06
C ARG A 125 13.06 2.73 19.80
N ASP A 126 13.91 1.75 20.04
CA ASP A 126 13.62 0.62 20.91
C ASP A 126 13.53 1.11 22.37
N LEU A 127 12.40 0.87 23.02
CA LEU A 127 12.16 1.33 24.39
C LEU A 127 12.76 0.40 25.46
N GLU A 128 13.12 -0.82 25.11
CA GLU A 128 13.74 -1.78 26.01
C GLU A 128 15.26 -1.58 26.09
N THR A 129 15.89 -1.45 24.91
CA THR A 129 17.35 -1.27 24.81
C THR A 129 17.77 0.19 24.76
N ASN A 130 16.84 1.10 24.56
CA ASN A 130 17.05 2.53 24.34
C ASN A 130 17.94 2.83 23.11
N GLN A 131 18.01 1.90 22.17
CA GLN A 131 18.74 2.06 20.92
C GLN A 131 17.87 2.77 19.88
N THR A 132 18.51 3.59 19.07
CA THR A 132 17.87 4.28 17.94
C THR A 132 18.43 3.70 16.64
N ALA A 133 17.56 3.27 15.73
CA ALA A 133 17.97 2.90 14.39
C ALA A 133 18.30 4.15 13.56
N PRO A 134 19.13 4.02 12.51
CA PRO A 134 19.35 5.10 11.56
C PRO A 134 18.03 5.60 10.97
N THR A 135 17.91 6.94 10.86
CA THR A 135 16.75 7.58 10.21
C THR A 135 16.60 7.08 8.78
N LEU A 136 15.40 6.64 8.45
CA LEU A 136 15.03 6.28 7.08
C LEU A 136 14.29 7.46 6.45
N SER A 137 14.87 8.05 5.40
CA SER A 137 14.23 9.10 4.62
C SER A 137 13.70 8.54 3.29
N ARG A 138 12.44 8.80 2.97
CA ARG A 138 11.79 8.29 1.74
C ARG A 138 10.93 9.37 1.09
N PRO A 139 10.98 9.52 -0.24
CA PRO A 139 10.03 10.34 -0.97
C PRO A 139 8.62 9.74 -0.84
N VAL A 140 7.63 10.61 -0.70
CA VAL A 140 6.23 10.20 -0.50
C VAL A 140 5.30 11.01 -1.39
N GLU A 141 4.19 10.40 -1.77
CA GLU A 141 3.10 11.07 -2.46
C GLU A 141 2.04 11.50 -1.43
N VAL A 142 1.62 12.76 -1.52
CA VAL A 142 0.54 13.31 -0.69
C VAL A 142 -0.78 13.11 -1.41
N ASP A 143 -1.72 12.43 -0.78
CA ASP A 143 -3.13 12.47 -1.20
C ASP A 143 -3.69 13.86 -0.87
N ARG A 144 -3.63 14.76 -1.84
CA ARG A 144 -4.01 16.17 -1.65
C ARG A 144 -5.51 16.36 -1.39
N GLU A 145 -6.33 15.46 -1.89
CA GLU A 145 -7.78 15.50 -1.67
C GLU A 145 -8.14 15.21 -0.22
N ALA A 146 -7.45 14.22 0.38
CA ALA A 146 -7.68 13.85 1.76
C ALA A 146 -6.77 14.58 2.76
N GLY A 147 -5.69 15.24 2.30
CA GLY A 147 -4.65 15.80 3.16
C GLY A 147 -3.92 14.70 3.95
N GLU A 148 -3.59 13.59 3.29
CA GLU A 148 -3.00 12.43 3.95
C GLU A 148 -1.79 11.87 3.19
N ILE A 149 -0.83 11.32 3.93
CA ILE A 149 0.19 10.41 3.42
C ILE A 149 -0.12 9.03 3.97
N LEU A 150 -0.05 8.01 3.11
CA LEU A 150 -0.36 6.64 3.45
C LEU A 150 0.92 5.80 3.44
N LEU A 151 1.27 5.23 4.59
CA LEU A 151 2.38 4.32 4.76
C LEU A 151 1.85 2.94 5.14
N VAL A 152 2.37 1.90 4.50
CA VAL A 152 1.98 0.53 4.78
C VAL A 152 3.18 -0.26 5.27
N PHE A 153 2.98 -1.10 6.28
CA PHE A 153 3.99 -1.99 6.84
C PHE A 153 3.44 -3.41 6.88
N PRO A 154 4.22 -4.43 6.46
CA PRO A 154 3.82 -5.83 6.61
C PRO A 154 3.52 -6.14 8.07
N GLY A 155 2.36 -6.75 8.34
CA GLY A 155 1.93 -7.07 9.70
C GLY A 155 2.89 -8.03 10.39
N GLU A 156 3.50 -8.96 9.64
CA GLU A 156 4.54 -9.86 10.15
C GLU A 156 5.77 -9.09 10.66
N GLU A 157 6.24 -8.11 9.91
CA GLU A 157 7.38 -7.28 10.34
C GLU A 157 7.03 -6.48 11.59
N VAL A 158 5.84 -5.87 11.61
CA VAL A 158 5.37 -5.09 12.77
C VAL A 158 5.30 -5.95 14.02
N ARG A 159 4.85 -7.21 13.92
CA ARG A 159 4.83 -8.16 15.05
C ARG A 159 6.21 -8.49 15.59
N ASN A 160 7.23 -8.46 14.74
CA ASN A 160 8.60 -8.80 15.11
C ASN A 160 9.40 -7.60 15.68
N TYR A 161 8.85 -6.38 15.59
CA TYR A 161 9.49 -5.24 16.22
C TYR A 161 9.36 -5.29 17.75
N PRO A 162 10.42 -4.92 18.49
CA PRO A 162 10.34 -4.75 19.93
C PRO A 162 9.41 -3.60 20.29
N ARG A 163 9.08 -3.46 21.56
CA ARG A 163 8.36 -2.28 22.05
C ARG A 163 9.14 -1.02 21.68
N SER A 164 8.53 -0.15 20.89
CA SER A 164 9.26 0.94 20.24
C SER A 164 8.42 2.20 20.05
N LEU A 165 9.11 3.32 19.99
CA LEU A 165 8.55 4.61 19.62
C LEU A 165 9.00 4.96 18.21
N TRP A 166 8.04 5.19 17.33
CA TRP A 166 8.29 5.61 15.95
C TRP A 166 7.92 7.09 15.84
N THR A 167 8.87 7.90 15.44
CA THR A 167 8.64 9.33 15.21
C THR A 167 8.78 9.58 13.72
N LEU A 168 7.70 10.05 13.10
CA LEU A 168 7.67 10.39 11.70
C LEU A 168 7.64 11.90 11.55
N ARG A 169 8.54 12.44 10.72
CA ARG A 169 8.57 13.86 10.32
C ARG A 169 8.42 13.91 8.80
N VAL A 170 7.62 14.83 8.34
CA VAL A 170 7.40 15.05 6.91
C VAL A 170 8.04 16.37 6.54
N HIS A 171 8.87 16.36 5.51
CA HIS A 171 9.52 17.54 4.96
C HIS A 171 8.99 17.79 3.55
N GLY A 172 8.85 19.04 3.17
CA GLY A 172 8.42 19.41 1.83
C GLY A 172 8.80 20.85 1.49
N LYS A 173 8.78 21.16 0.21
CA LYS A 173 9.01 22.51 -0.29
C LYS A 173 7.68 23.23 -0.50
N THR A 174 7.56 24.41 0.04
CA THR A 174 6.40 25.30 -0.15
C THR A 174 6.84 26.59 -0.84
N ALA A 175 5.90 27.43 -1.25
CA ALA A 175 6.22 28.73 -1.82
C ALA A 175 7.00 29.65 -0.86
N SER A 176 6.92 29.38 0.46
CA SER A 176 7.65 30.11 1.51
C SER A 176 8.98 29.48 1.89
N GLY A 177 9.37 28.36 1.29
CA GLY A 177 10.59 27.63 1.56
C GLY A 177 10.35 26.23 2.08
N GLU A 178 11.34 25.65 2.74
CA GLU A 178 11.22 24.33 3.37
C GLU A 178 10.22 24.36 4.53
N ALA A 179 9.39 23.33 4.62
CA ALA A 179 8.42 23.16 5.70
C ALA A 179 8.56 21.76 6.31
N GLU A 180 8.39 21.69 7.63
CA GLU A 180 8.30 20.45 8.38
C GLU A 180 6.87 20.29 8.92
N PHE A 181 6.32 19.08 8.74
CA PHE A 181 5.01 18.68 9.25
C PHE A 181 5.20 17.54 10.25
N GLY A 182 4.58 17.64 11.40
CA GLY A 182 4.72 16.67 12.48
C GLY A 182 5.25 17.28 13.76
N PRO A 183 5.90 16.51 14.67
CA PRO A 183 6.08 15.07 14.54
C PRO A 183 4.78 14.29 14.68
N PHE A 184 4.72 13.14 14.01
CA PHE A 184 3.69 12.12 14.20
C PHE A 184 4.30 10.98 15.00
N VAL A 185 3.63 10.53 16.05
CA VAL A 185 4.22 9.54 16.95
C VAL A 185 3.35 8.31 17.07
N LEU A 186 3.99 7.14 16.89
CA LEU A 186 3.38 5.83 17.05
C LEU A 186 4.10 5.09 18.19
N ASP A 187 3.37 4.77 19.27
CA ASP A 187 3.85 3.95 20.39
C ASP A 187 3.47 2.49 20.10
N HIS A 188 4.46 1.73 19.64
CA HIS A 188 4.29 0.35 19.23
C HIS A 188 4.49 -0.61 20.41
N THR A 189 3.54 -1.55 20.53
CA THR A 189 3.61 -2.67 21.49
C THR A 189 3.43 -3.98 20.71
N PRO A 190 4.32 -4.96 20.85
CA PRO A 190 4.20 -6.30 20.26
C PRO A 190 2.89 -7.01 20.56
#